data_963647eb5aad143716150d4ce69265ed
#
_entry.id   963647eb5aad143716150d4ce69265ed
#
_cell.length_a   1.000
_cell.length_b   1.000
_cell.length_c   1.000
_cell.angle_alpha   90.00
_cell.angle_beta   90.00
_cell.angle_gamma   90.00
#
_symmetry.space_group_name_H-M   'P 1'
#
loop_
_entity.id
_entity.type
_entity.pdbx_description
1 polymer ?
#
loop_
_entity_poly.entity_id
_entity_poly.type
_entity_poly.pdbx_seq_one_letter_code
_entity_poly.pdbx_strand_id
1 'polypeptide(L)'
;MVRSKRQMRLGLFVQAAGHHVAGWRLPKAEAGGENLALLQRIAATAERGKFDMIFLADGLTTAKDAHPSMVARLEPLLLLSALAMSTSRIGLAATVSTTYGEPFHVARAFASLDHISNGRAGWNVVTTSYARSAVNFGRQHPEHDERYAVAAEFVEVVRGLWDSWEDGAVIKDKAAGRYVDTDKLHVLDHVGNISR
;
A
#
# COMPACT_ATOMS: atom_id res chain seq x y z
N MET A 1 17.65 -19.21 -28.87
CA MET A 1 17.18 -18.38 -27.75
C MET A 1 16.27 -17.30 -28.27
N VAL A 2 14.97 -17.40 -28.06
CA VAL A 2 14.02 -16.34 -28.43
C VAL A 2 14.22 -15.20 -27.43
N ARG A 3 14.75 -14.05 -27.86
CA ARG A 3 14.81 -12.83 -27.03
C ARG A 3 13.35 -12.49 -26.67
N SER A 4 12.98 -12.61 -25.38
CA SER A 4 11.71 -12.10 -24.92
C SER A 4 11.66 -10.61 -25.26
N LYS A 5 10.62 -10.19 -26.00
CA LYS A 5 10.42 -8.78 -26.30
C LYS A 5 10.26 -8.06 -24.96
N ARG A 6 11.17 -7.13 -24.66
CA ARG A 6 11.04 -6.26 -23.49
C ARG A 6 9.75 -5.46 -23.65
N GLN A 7 8.85 -5.58 -22.66
CA GLN A 7 7.62 -4.80 -22.61
C GLN A 7 7.80 -3.65 -21.63
N MET A 8 7.27 -2.47 -21.97
CA MET A 8 7.20 -1.35 -21.04
C MET A 8 6.12 -1.65 -19.98
N ARG A 9 6.42 -1.40 -18.72
CA ARG A 9 5.46 -1.47 -17.63
C ARG A 9 4.92 -0.09 -17.33
N LEU A 10 3.60 0.03 -17.24
CA LEU A 10 2.91 1.30 -17.04
C LEU A 10 2.25 1.33 -15.65
N GLY A 11 2.66 2.29 -14.82
CA GLY A 11 2.00 2.59 -13.55
C GLY A 11 1.16 3.86 -13.67
N LEU A 12 -0.05 3.84 -13.15
CA LEU A 12 -0.89 5.02 -13.03
C LEU A 12 -0.76 5.61 -11.62
N PHE A 13 -0.12 6.76 -11.52
CA PHE A 13 -0.12 7.56 -10.29
C PHE A 13 -1.41 8.38 -10.24
N VAL A 14 -2.31 8.05 -9.31
CA VAL A 14 -3.64 8.66 -9.23
C VAL A 14 -3.61 9.90 -8.35
N GLN A 15 -4.01 11.02 -8.94
CA GLN A 15 -4.38 12.25 -8.24
C GLN A 15 -5.77 12.70 -8.74
N ALA A 16 -6.81 12.47 -7.94
CA ALA A 16 -8.20 12.59 -8.40
C ALA A 16 -8.59 14.02 -8.86
N ALA A 17 -7.95 15.06 -8.30
CA ALA A 17 -8.13 16.44 -8.76
C ALA A 17 -7.24 16.81 -9.96
N GLY A 18 -6.50 15.82 -10.52
CA GLY A 18 -5.46 16.03 -11.54
C GLY A 18 -4.13 16.48 -10.95
N HIS A 19 -3.07 16.42 -11.75
CA HIS A 19 -1.71 16.79 -11.34
C HIS A 19 -1.46 18.31 -11.37
N HIS A 20 -2.29 19.08 -12.08
CA HIS A 20 -2.21 20.52 -12.08
C HIS A 20 -3.01 21.12 -10.92
N VAL A 21 -2.41 22.01 -10.13
CA VAL A 21 -3.01 22.60 -8.92
C VAL A 21 -4.39 23.24 -9.14
N ALA A 22 -4.67 23.72 -10.34
CA ALA A 22 -5.95 24.31 -10.73
C ALA A 22 -6.82 23.36 -11.58
N GLY A 23 -6.43 22.11 -11.80
CA GLY A 23 -7.15 21.15 -12.65
C GLY A 23 -8.61 20.93 -12.21
N TRP A 24 -8.86 20.90 -10.91
CA TRP A 24 -10.19 20.77 -10.31
C TRP A 24 -11.17 21.90 -10.67
N ARG A 25 -10.66 23.06 -11.11
CA ARG A 25 -11.47 24.23 -11.49
C ARG A 25 -12.07 24.14 -12.90
N LEU A 26 -11.63 23.17 -13.71
CA LEU A 26 -12.18 22.98 -15.04
C LEU A 26 -13.67 22.61 -14.94
N PRO A 27 -14.57 23.20 -15.77
CA PRO A 27 -16.01 23.02 -15.64
C PRO A 27 -16.50 21.57 -15.68
N LYS A 28 -15.74 20.67 -16.31
CA LYS A 28 -16.07 19.24 -16.44
C LYS A 28 -15.21 18.35 -15.54
N ALA A 29 -14.34 18.93 -14.70
CA ALA A 29 -13.53 18.17 -13.80
C ALA A 29 -14.40 17.62 -12.66
N GLU A 30 -14.40 16.32 -12.49
CA GLU A 30 -14.85 15.69 -11.26
C GLU A 30 -13.69 15.79 -10.26
N ALA A 31 -13.90 16.54 -9.19
CA ALA A 31 -12.90 16.73 -8.15
C ALA A 31 -13.24 15.89 -6.92
N GLY A 32 -12.21 15.63 -6.11
CA GLY A 32 -12.35 14.97 -4.83
C GLY A 32 -11.57 13.66 -4.75
N GLY A 33 -10.51 13.65 -3.92
CA GLY A 33 -9.77 12.44 -3.60
C GLY A 33 -10.56 11.43 -2.77
N GLU A 34 -11.71 11.87 -2.25
CA GLU A 34 -12.70 11.10 -1.50
C GLU A 34 -13.84 10.55 -2.38
N ASN A 35 -13.89 10.89 -3.67
CA ASN A 35 -14.91 10.41 -4.60
C ASN A 35 -14.64 8.98 -5.05
N LEU A 36 -15.14 7.99 -4.29
CA LEU A 36 -14.93 6.58 -4.58
C LEU A 36 -15.43 6.18 -5.98
N ALA A 37 -16.58 6.70 -6.42
CA ALA A 37 -17.11 6.35 -7.75
C ALA A 37 -16.20 6.82 -8.88
N LEU A 38 -15.60 8.01 -8.76
CA LEU A 38 -14.59 8.50 -9.69
C LEU A 38 -13.36 7.58 -9.70
N LEU A 39 -12.85 7.23 -8.51
CA LEU A 39 -11.66 6.40 -8.35
C LEU A 39 -11.86 4.99 -8.91
N GLN A 40 -13.04 4.40 -8.72
CA GLN A 40 -13.41 3.12 -9.34
C GLN A 40 -13.43 3.20 -10.88
N ARG A 41 -13.99 4.28 -11.46
CA ARG A 41 -13.96 4.48 -12.92
C ARG A 41 -12.55 4.67 -13.46
N ILE A 42 -11.69 5.39 -12.73
CA ILE A 42 -10.25 5.54 -13.07
C ILE A 42 -9.59 4.16 -13.07
N ALA A 43 -9.76 3.37 -12.02
CA ALA A 43 -9.18 2.04 -11.88
C ALA A 43 -9.62 1.11 -13.02
N ALA A 44 -10.92 1.03 -13.29
CA ALA A 44 -11.46 0.21 -14.37
C ALA A 44 -10.97 0.68 -15.75
N THR A 45 -10.78 1.97 -15.95
CA THR A 45 -10.26 2.53 -17.22
C THR A 45 -8.79 2.21 -17.38
N ALA A 46 -7.98 2.33 -16.33
CA ALA A 46 -6.57 1.94 -16.35
C ALA A 46 -6.40 0.43 -16.65
N GLU A 47 -7.22 -0.40 -16.03
CA GLU A 47 -7.20 -1.85 -16.29
C GLU A 47 -7.57 -2.17 -17.73
N ARG A 48 -8.60 -1.55 -18.32
CA ARG A 48 -8.93 -1.68 -19.73
C ARG A 48 -7.79 -1.18 -20.63
N GLY A 49 -7.13 -0.09 -20.23
CA GLY A 49 -5.96 0.48 -20.91
C GLY A 49 -4.67 -0.34 -20.76
N LYS A 50 -4.71 -1.50 -20.08
CA LYS A 50 -3.56 -2.39 -19.88
C LYS A 50 -2.42 -1.77 -19.06
N PHE A 51 -2.75 -0.87 -18.15
CA PHE A 51 -1.79 -0.46 -17.13
C PHE A 51 -1.47 -1.65 -16.20
N ASP A 52 -0.20 -1.77 -15.83
CA ASP A 52 0.25 -2.86 -14.95
C ASP A 52 -0.14 -2.62 -13.49
N MET A 53 -0.16 -1.35 -13.04
CA MET A 53 -0.54 -1.02 -11.66
C MET A 53 -1.17 0.36 -11.50
N ILE A 54 -1.96 0.51 -10.45
CA ILE A 54 -2.38 1.78 -9.85
C ILE A 54 -1.49 2.03 -8.64
N PHE A 55 -1.02 3.26 -8.51
CA PHE A 55 -0.20 3.72 -7.41
C PHE A 55 -0.89 4.89 -6.69
N LEU A 56 -1.05 4.75 -5.39
CA LEU A 56 -1.60 5.77 -4.50
C LEU A 56 -0.52 6.29 -3.57
N ALA A 57 -0.15 7.56 -3.74
CA ALA A 57 0.69 8.26 -2.78
C ALA A 57 -0.08 8.56 -1.49
N ASP A 58 0.65 8.66 -0.41
CA ASP A 58 0.15 9.15 0.86
C ASP A 58 1.06 10.22 1.48
N GLY A 59 0.50 10.98 2.39
CA GLY A 59 1.21 11.92 3.23
C GLY A 59 0.45 12.10 4.52
N LEU A 60 1.15 11.92 5.62
CA LEU A 60 0.59 11.87 6.97
C LEU A 60 0.41 13.26 7.60
N THR A 61 0.31 14.28 6.75
CA THR A 61 0.05 15.67 7.13
C THR A 61 -0.59 16.41 5.97
N THR A 62 -1.24 17.54 6.27
CA THR A 62 -1.73 18.47 5.26
C THR A 62 -1.31 19.90 5.61
N ALA A 63 -1.39 20.80 4.63
CA ALA A 63 -1.10 22.23 4.80
C ALA A 63 -2.21 23.04 4.13
N LYS A 64 -2.35 24.31 4.53
CA LYS A 64 -3.38 25.21 3.97
C LYS A 64 -3.21 25.47 2.47
N ASP A 65 -1.98 25.37 1.99
CA ASP A 65 -1.56 25.55 0.60
C ASP A 65 -1.23 24.23 -0.10
N ALA A 66 -1.64 23.09 0.48
CA ALA A 66 -1.40 21.80 -0.12
C ALA A 66 -2.15 21.65 -1.45
N HIS A 67 -1.58 20.83 -2.34
CA HIS A 67 -2.23 20.46 -3.60
C HIS A 67 -3.62 19.87 -3.32
N PRO A 68 -4.69 20.24 -4.08
CA PRO A 68 -6.06 19.77 -3.83
C PRO A 68 -6.22 18.25 -3.66
N SER A 69 -5.48 17.46 -4.45
CA SER A 69 -5.48 15.99 -4.31
C SER A 69 -4.81 15.48 -3.02
N MET A 70 -4.18 16.36 -2.24
CA MET A 70 -3.50 16.02 -0.99
C MET A 70 -4.25 16.50 0.24
N VAL A 71 -5.25 17.39 0.05
CA VAL A 71 -6.04 17.96 1.15
C VAL A 71 -7.11 16.99 1.63
N ALA A 72 -7.88 16.42 0.69
CA ALA A 72 -8.94 15.47 0.97
C ALA A 72 -8.73 14.20 0.13
N ARG A 73 -8.49 13.08 0.82
CA ARG A 73 -8.27 11.78 0.18
C ARG A 73 -8.62 10.65 1.13
N LEU A 74 -8.94 9.52 0.55
CA LEU A 74 -9.10 8.28 1.29
C LEU A 74 -7.73 7.68 1.63
N GLU A 75 -7.65 6.96 2.73
CA GLU A 75 -6.46 6.23 3.13
C GLU A 75 -6.15 5.15 2.06
N PRO A 76 -4.89 5.01 1.61
CA PRO A 76 -4.56 4.19 0.44
C PRO A 76 -4.92 2.70 0.55
N LEU A 77 -4.68 2.05 1.69
CA LEU A 77 -4.99 0.61 1.84
C LEU A 77 -6.50 0.35 1.84
N LEU A 78 -7.26 1.21 2.51
CA LEU A 78 -8.73 1.12 2.51
C LEU A 78 -9.29 1.37 1.11
N LEU A 79 -8.76 2.40 0.42
CA LEU A 79 -9.17 2.69 -0.95
C LEU A 79 -8.83 1.53 -1.90
N LEU A 80 -7.62 0.98 -1.84
CA LEU A 80 -7.23 -0.14 -2.70
C LEU A 80 -8.04 -1.39 -2.44
N SER A 81 -8.47 -1.63 -1.19
CA SER A 81 -9.38 -2.74 -0.87
C SER A 81 -10.73 -2.56 -1.58
N ALA A 82 -11.25 -1.33 -1.63
CA ALA A 82 -12.48 -1.02 -2.39
C ALA A 82 -12.26 -1.14 -3.91
N LEU A 83 -11.10 -0.69 -4.43
CA LEU A 83 -10.77 -0.81 -5.86
C LEU A 83 -10.52 -2.25 -6.29
N ALA A 84 -10.03 -3.11 -5.38
CA ALA A 84 -9.85 -4.53 -5.63
C ALA A 84 -11.15 -5.21 -6.06
N MET A 85 -12.29 -4.74 -5.52
CA MET A 85 -13.63 -5.29 -5.84
C MET A 85 -14.14 -4.84 -7.21
N SER A 86 -13.57 -3.80 -7.81
CA SER A 86 -13.97 -3.28 -9.14
C SER A 86 -12.93 -3.55 -10.23
N THR A 87 -11.86 -4.29 -9.91
CA THR A 87 -10.75 -4.65 -10.82
C THR A 87 -10.39 -6.12 -10.65
N SER A 88 -9.70 -6.71 -11.63
CA SER A 88 -9.37 -8.14 -11.60
C SER A 88 -7.92 -8.48 -11.91
N ARG A 89 -7.14 -7.57 -12.48
CA ARG A 89 -5.78 -7.84 -12.97
C ARG A 89 -4.76 -6.77 -12.63
N ILE A 90 -5.18 -5.50 -12.58
CA ILE A 90 -4.26 -4.38 -12.32
C ILE A 90 -3.68 -4.47 -10.90
N GLY A 91 -2.37 -4.27 -10.76
CA GLY A 91 -1.69 -4.20 -9.48
C GLY A 91 -2.16 -2.99 -8.66
N LEU A 92 -2.16 -3.12 -7.35
CA LEU A 92 -2.70 -2.15 -6.40
C LEU A 92 -1.61 -1.76 -5.39
N ALA A 93 -0.91 -0.65 -5.65
CA ALA A 93 0.22 -0.20 -4.84
C ALA A 93 -0.16 0.96 -3.92
N ALA A 94 -0.05 0.74 -2.61
CA ALA A 94 -0.28 1.74 -1.57
C ALA A 94 1.03 2.28 -1.00
N THR A 95 1.08 3.57 -0.71
CA THR A 95 2.14 4.18 0.09
C THR A 95 1.84 4.00 1.58
N VAL A 96 2.79 3.42 2.31
CA VAL A 96 2.73 3.34 3.78
C VAL A 96 4.11 3.65 4.36
N SER A 97 4.12 4.49 5.40
CA SER A 97 5.33 4.97 6.06
C SER A 97 5.88 3.94 7.05
N THR A 98 7.19 3.76 7.03
CA THR A 98 7.93 2.99 8.04
C THR A 98 8.24 3.81 9.29
N THR A 99 8.21 5.14 9.21
CA THR A 99 8.54 6.02 10.34
C THR A 99 7.40 6.09 11.38
N TYR A 100 6.16 6.02 10.92
CA TYR A 100 4.98 6.19 11.78
C TYR A 100 4.05 4.98 11.78
N GLY A 101 4.38 3.93 11.02
CA GLY A 101 3.68 2.65 11.03
C GLY A 101 4.22 1.69 12.08
N GLU A 102 3.48 0.62 12.34
CA GLU A 102 3.93 -0.52 13.13
C GLU A 102 4.06 -1.74 12.20
N PRO A 103 5.20 -2.48 12.21
CA PRO A 103 5.48 -3.53 11.23
C PRO A 103 4.39 -4.61 11.18
N PHE A 104 3.90 -5.07 12.33
CA PHE A 104 2.85 -6.08 12.40
C PHE A 104 1.54 -5.61 11.74
N HIS A 105 1.13 -4.36 12.00
CA HIS A 105 -0.08 -3.81 11.39
C HIS A 105 0.05 -3.67 9.88
N VAL A 106 1.20 -3.22 9.41
CA VAL A 106 1.48 -3.08 7.97
C VAL A 106 1.52 -4.45 7.30
N ALA A 107 2.24 -5.43 7.87
CA ALA A 107 2.28 -6.79 7.34
C ALA A 107 0.88 -7.39 7.23
N ARG A 108 0.08 -7.31 8.28
CA ARG A 108 -1.30 -7.82 8.32
C ARG A 108 -2.21 -7.14 7.31
N ALA A 109 -2.11 -5.81 7.19
CA ALA A 109 -2.97 -5.05 6.28
C ALA A 109 -2.66 -5.39 4.81
N PHE A 110 -1.37 -5.45 4.43
CA PHE A 110 -0.99 -5.85 3.08
C PHE A 110 -1.31 -7.31 2.77
N ALA A 111 -1.11 -8.23 3.70
CA ALA A 111 -1.54 -9.62 3.52
C ALA A 111 -3.06 -9.72 3.29
N SER A 112 -3.85 -8.93 4.02
CA SER A 112 -5.30 -8.86 3.81
C SER A 112 -5.65 -8.30 2.43
N LEU A 113 -5.01 -7.20 2.00
CA LEU A 113 -5.20 -6.63 0.67
C LEU A 113 -4.80 -7.62 -0.42
N ASP A 114 -3.72 -8.38 -0.21
CA ASP A 114 -3.25 -9.37 -1.16
C ASP A 114 -4.26 -10.49 -1.35
N HIS A 115 -4.79 -11.04 -0.27
CA HIS A 115 -5.88 -12.01 -0.32
C HIS A 115 -7.15 -11.45 -0.98
N ILE A 116 -7.60 -10.25 -0.60
CA ILE A 116 -8.78 -9.59 -1.18
C ILE A 116 -8.60 -9.37 -2.69
N SER A 117 -7.41 -8.98 -3.10
CA SER A 117 -7.09 -8.65 -4.49
C SER A 117 -6.62 -9.84 -5.32
N ASN A 118 -6.45 -11.02 -4.73
CA ASN A 118 -5.93 -12.23 -5.37
C ASN A 118 -4.50 -12.03 -5.93
N GLY A 119 -3.57 -11.66 -5.04
CA GLY A 119 -2.14 -11.57 -5.34
C GLY A 119 -1.73 -10.28 -6.09
N ARG A 120 -2.44 -9.15 -5.87
CA ARG A 120 -2.17 -7.90 -6.59
C ARG A 120 -1.69 -6.75 -5.72
N ALA A 121 -1.48 -6.97 -4.43
CA ALA A 121 -1.03 -5.94 -3.51
C ALA A 121 0.42 -5.52 -3.78
N GLY A 122 0.70 -4.24 -3.64
CA GLY A 122 2.04 -3.67 -3.73
C GLY A 122 2.24 -2.60 -2.65
N TRP A 123 3.43 -2.53 -2.11
CA TRP A 123 3.80 -1.55 -1.10
C TRP A 123 4.86 -0.59 -1.61
N ASN A 124 4.52 0.70 -1.64
CA ASN A 124 5.48 1.78 -1.80
C ASN A 124 5.99 2.17 -0.40
N VAL A 125 7.17 1.69 -0.08
CA VAL A 125 7.85 1.91 1.20
C VAL A 125 8.40 3.33 1.23
N VAL A 126 7.99 4.13 2.23
CA VAL A 126 8.48 5.51 2.40
C VAL A 126 8.90 5.78 3.84
N THR A 127 9.87 6.67 3.99
CA THR A 127 10.40 7.09 5.30
C THR A 127 9.81 8.42 5.79
N THR A 128 8.77 8.92 5.15
CA THR A 128 8.11 10.20 5.45
C THR A 128 9.08 11.38 5.62
N SER A 129 9.28 12.16 4.56
CA SER A 129 10.22 13.31 4.57
C SER A 129 9.69 14.55 5.29
N TYR A 130 8.38 14.64 5.51
CA TYR A 130 7.75 15.84 6.10
C TYR A 130 7.76 15.78 7.63
N ALA A 131 8.65 16.54 8.27
CA ALA A 131 8.77 16.62 9.74
C ALA A 131 7.44 16.99 10.44
N ARG A 132 6.59 17.80 9.79
CA ARG A 132 5.26 18.18 10.28
C ARG A 132 4.38 16.95 10.60
N SER A 133 4.58 15.82 9.94
CA SER A 133 3.84 14.58 10.21
C SER A 133 3.96 14.12 11.66
N ALA A 134 5.10 14.38 12.30
CA ALA A 134 5.37 14.00 13.69
C ALA A 134 4.32 14.49 14.68
N VAL A 135 3.76 15.68 14.44
CA VAL A 135 2.73 16.30 15.30
C VAL A 135 1.50 15.41 15.41
N ASN A 136 1.08 14.78 14.31
CA ASN A 136 -0.10 13.91 14.29
C ASN A 136 0.11 12.60 15.07
N PHE A 137 1.36 12.24 15.35
CA PHE A 137 1.71 11.02 16.05
C PHE A 137 2.25 11.28 17.48
N GLY A 138 2.33 12.55 17.91
CA GLY A 138 2.86 12.91 19.23
C GLY A 138 4.32 12.47 19.45
N ARG A 139 5.11 12.40 18.37
CA ARG A 139 6.50 11.95 18.36
C ARG A 139 7.42 13.05 17.82
N GLN A 140 8.71 12.94 18.08
CA GLN A 140 9.72 13.70 17.35
C GLN A 140 9.92 13.09 15.96
N HIS A 141 10.24 13.95 14.98
CA HIS A 141 10.60 13.47 13.65
C HIS A 141 12.06 13.00 13.69
N PRO A 142 12.32 11.73 13.37
CA PRO A 142 13.68 11.21 13.38
C PRO A 142 14.53 11.85 12.27
N GLU A 143 15.85 11.90 12.46
CA GLU A 143 16.80 12.35 11.45
C GLU A 143 16.80 11.45 10.22
N HIS A 144 17.34 11.95 9.11
CA HIS A 144 17.31 11.27 7.82
C HIS A 144 17.87 9.85 7.90
N ASP A 145 19.07 9.69 8.43
CA ASP A 145 19.76 8.40 8.45
C ASP A 145 19.09 7.41 9.42
N GLU A 146 18.57 7.91 10.54
CA GLU A 146 17.77 7.13 11.48
C GLU A 146 16.50 6.57 10.83
N ARG A 147 15.78 7.39 10.03
CA ARG A 147 14.59 6.92 9.31
C ARG A 147 14.90 5.78 8.34
N TYR A 148 16.07 5.81 7.68
CA TYR A 148 16.46 4.74 6.77
C TYR A 148 16.90 3.48 7.50
N ALA A 149 17.57 3.62 8.66
CA ALA A 149 17.91 2.48 9.52
C ALA A 149 16.64 1.78 10.03
N VAL A 150 15.67 2.56 10.54
CA VAL A 150 14.35 2.06 10.95
C VAL A 150 13.63 1.39 9.77
N ALA A 151 13.66 1.99 8.58
CA ALA A 151 12.99 1.43 7.41
C ALA A 151 13.57 0.08 6.98
N ALA A 152 14.89 -0.10 7.07
CA ALA A 152 15.56 -1.36 6.74
C ALA A 152 15.06 -2.48 7.66
N GLU A 153 15.09 -2.27 8.98
CA GLU A 153 14.60 -3.21 9.97
C GLU A 153 13.08 -3.46 9.83
N PHE A 154 12.31 -2.40 9.60
CA PHE A 154 10.86 -2.49 9.39
C PHE A 154 10.50 -3.43 8.23
N VAL A 155 11.19 -3.28 7.09
CA VAL A 155 10.95 -4.12 5.91
C VAL A 155 11.36 -5.57 6.17
N GLU A 156 12.45 -5.78 6.91
CA GLU A 156 12.89 -7.12 7.33
C GLU A 156 11.81 -7.82 8.16
N VAL A 157 11.28 -7.14 9.18
CA VAL A 157 10.20 -7.66 10.05
C VAL A 157 8.94 -7.96 9.24
N VAL A 158 8.50 -7.03 8.39
CA VAL A 158 7.29 -7.23 7.56
C VAL A 158 7.44 -8.44 6.65
N ARG A 159 8.59 -8.59 5.99
CA ARG A 159 8.86 -9.76 5.14
C ARG A 159 8.90 -11.05 5.93
N GLY A 160 9.59 -11.05 7.07
CA GLY A 160 9.64 -12.21 7.95
C GLY A 160 8.26 -12.65 8.44
N LEU A 161 7.35 -11.69 8.71
CA LEU A 161 5.97 -12.00 9.06
C LEU A 161 5.19 -12.61 7.88
N TRP A 162 5.40 -12.15 6.66
CA TRP A 162 4.77 -12.77 5.49
C TRP A 162 5.28 -14.18 5.21
N ASP A 163 6.58 -14.41 5.42
CA ASP A 163 7.24 -15.70 5.20
C ASP A 163 7.07 -16.67 6.40
N SER A 164 6.44 -16.22 7.51
CA SER A 164 6.26 -17.04 8.72
C SER A 164 5.24 -18.18 8.57
N TRP A 165 4.45 -18.15 7.52
CA TRP A 165 3.53 -19.23 7.13
C TRP A 165 3.93 -19.78 5.77
N GLU A 166 4.26 -21.08 5.71
CA GLU A 166 4.59 -21.71 4.44
C GLU A 166 3.33 -21.92 3.58
N ASP A 167 3.56 -22.07 2.28
CA ASP A 167 2.50 -22.42 1.36
C ASP A 167 1.78 -23.72 1.78
N GLY A 168 0.46 -23.68 1.79
CA GLY A 168 -0.37 -24.81 2.19
C GLY A 168 -0.38 -25.08 3.69
N ALA A 169 0.02 -24.14 4.56
CA ALA A 169 -0.15 -24.27 6.00
C ALA A 169 -1.63 -24.41 6.40
N VAL A 170 -2.56 -23.75 5.70
CA VAL A 170 -4.00 -23.83 5.96
C VAL A 170 -4.59 -25.02 5.18
N ILE A 171 -4.69 -26.17 5.83
CA ILE A 171 -5.07 -27.44 5.21
C ILE A 171 -6.59 -27.73 5.18
N LYS A 172 -7.32 -27.24 6.18
CA LYS A 172 -8.79 -27.42 6.35
C LYS A 172 -9.25 -28.88 6.24
N ASP A 173 -8.47 -29.82 6.80
CA ASP A 173 -8.82 -31.24 6.83
C ASP A 173 -9.98 -31.50 7.80
N LYS A 174 -11.17 -31.64 7.26
CA LYS A 174 -12.41 -31.88 8.02
C LYS A 174 -12.45 -33.28 8.63
N ALA A 175 -11.82 -34.26 7.99
CA ALA A 175 -11.86 -35.66 8.44
C ALA A 175 -10.96 -35.83 9.68
N ALA A 176 -9.77 -35.26 9.65
CA ALA A 176 -8.83 -35.26 10.78
C ALA A 176 -9.10 -34.16 11.82
N GLY A 177 -10.00 -33.22 11.55
CA GLY A 177 -10.26 -32.07 12.42
C GLY A 177 -9.10 -31.10 12.50
N ARG A 178 -8.22 -31.10 11.50
CA ARG A 178 -7.03 -30.22 11.44
C ARG A 178 -7.27 -29.07 10.48
N TYR A 179 -7.28 -27.84 11.01
CA TYR A 179 -7.47 -26.65 10.18
C TYR A 179 -6.14 -26.13 9.61
N VAL A 180 -5.09 -26.21 10.39
CA VAL A 180 -3.74 -25.73 10.08
C VAL A 180 -2.72 -26.84 10.30
N ASP A 181 -1.69 -26.88 9.47
CA ASP A 181 -0.47 -27.65 9.68
C ASP A 181 0.53 -26.81 10.50
N THR A 182 0.65 -27.11 11.78
CA THR A 182 1.49 -26.32 12.70
C THR A 182 2.98 -26.42 12.41
N ASP A 183 3.43 -27.47 11.73
CA ASP A 183 4.84 -27.63 11.36
C ASP A 183 5.29 -26.64 10.26
N LYS A 184 4.30 -25.99 9.61
CA LYS A 184 4.48 -24.96 8.60
C LYS A 184 4.30 -23.55 9.13
N LEU A 185 4.21 -23.38 10.43
CA LEU A 185 4.10 -22.07 11.09
C LEU A 185 5.40 -21.78 11.83
N HIS A 186 6.00 -20.65 11.52
CA HIS A 186 7.28 -20.26 12.10
C HIS A 186 7.14 -18.98 12.93
N VAL A 187 7.75 -18.97 14.10
CA VAL A 187 7.86 -17.76 14.93
C VAL A 187 8.97 -16.90 14.34
N LEU A 188 8.73 -15.64 14.12
CA LEU A 188 9.73 -14.73 13.55
C LEU A 188 10.91 -14.50 14.50
N ASP A 189 10.69 -14.46 15.82
CA ASP A 189 11.72 -14.26 16.87
C ASP A 189 12.73 -13.15 16.54
N HIS A 190 12.23 -12.03 15.99
CA HIS A 190 13.05 -10.89 15.63
C HIS A 190 13.47 -10.12 16.85
N VAL A 191 14.77 -9.78 16.93
CA VAL A 191 15.34 -8.93 17.98
C VAL A 191 15.97 -7.71 17.32
N GLY A 192 15.39 -6.54 17.56
CA GLY A 192 15.83 -5.29 16.96
C GLY A 192 15.45 -4.07 17.79
N ASN A 193 15.53 -2.88 17.15
CA ASN A 193 15.26 -1.61 17.82
C ASN A 193 13.77 -1.20 17.74
N ILE A 194 13.05 -1.67 16.71
CA ILE A 194 11.65 -1.27 16.43
C ILE A 194 10.61 -2.32 16.80
N SER A 195 11.01 -3.58 16.99
CA SER A 195 10.13 -4.66 17.45
C SER A 195 10.89 -5.65 18.33
N ARG A 196 10.23 -6.15 19.35
CA ARG A 196 10.73 -7.19 20.27
C ARG A 196 9.71 -8.30 20.37
#